data_76c816063050ad6db39648ff3958f3ca
#
_entry.id   76c816063050ad6db39648ff3958f3ca
#
_cell.length_a   1.000
_cell.length_b   1.000
_cell.length_c   1.000
_cell.angle_alpha   90.00
_cell.angle_beta   90.00
_cell.angle_gamma   90.00
#
_symmetry.space_group_name_H-M   'P 1'
#
loop_
_entity.id
_entity.type
_entity.pdbx_description
1 polymer ?
#
loop_
_entity_poly.entity_id
_entity_poly.type
_entity_poly.pdbx_seq_one_letter_code
_entity_poly.pdbx_strand_id
1 'polypeptide(L)'
;AVCERVCMPWVDMLSELRKNHIPLCSLESHTPLSRFDIIGFTLQYEMSYTNVLEMMDLGGVPVLSSERGEDDPIVLAGGPCAFNPEPLHLFIDAFLIGDGEDSIVEVTDVLNACKKEGVPRAERLKRLASLRGVYVPGFYHDEYNADGTLKSLEPTDPCAPPRVLRSILTDFENAYVPTNPPVPYIPVSYTHLRAHETGAYL
;
A
#
# COMPACT_ATOMS: atom_id res chain seq x y z
N ALA A 1 1.22 -14.92 9.22
CA ALA A 1 0.28 -13.82 9.03
C ALA A 1 -1.02 -14.36 8.43
N VAL A 2 -2.14 -13.72 8.73
CA VAL A 2 -3.43 -13.97 8.09
C VAL A 2 -3.72 -12.79 7.19
N CYS A 3 -4.10 -13.04 5.95
CA CYS A 3 -4.47 -12.02 4.99
C CYS A 3 -5.96 -12.11 4.71
N GLU A 4 -6.65 -10.98 4.80
CA GLU A 4 -8.07 -10.86 4.51
C GLU A 4 -8.30 -9.74 3.50
N ARG A 5 -9.42 -9.78 2.81
CA ARG A 5 -9.73 -8.84 1.74
C ARG A 5 -10.78 -7.84 2.18
N VAL A 6 -10.65 -6.64 1.66
CA VAL A 6 -11.67 -5.61 1.78
C VAL A 6 -11.84 -4.92 0.44
N CYS A 7 -13.07 -4.58 0.09
CA CYS A 7 -13.39 -3.85 -1.13
C CYS A 7 -14.12 -2.56 -0.78
N MET A 8 -13.93 -1.53 -1.62
CA MET A 8 -14.73 -0.31 -1.51
C MET A 8 -16.20 -0.65 -1.72
N PRO A 9 -17.09 -0.34 -0.76
CA PRO A 9 -18.52 -0.57 -0.92
C PRO A 9 -19.10 0.39 -1.96
N TRP A 10 -20.16 -0.05 -2.66
CA TRP A 10 -20.90 0.81 -3.55
C TRP A 10 -21.75 1.82 -2.76
N VAL A 11 -22.26 2.83 -3.42
CA VAL A 11 -22.92 4.00 -2.80
C VAL A 11 -24.10 3.66 -1.88
N ASP A 12 -24.84 2.61 -2.18
CA ASP A 12 -25.96 2.13 -1.37
C ASP A 12 -25.48 1.51 -0.04
N MET A 13 -24.51 0.61 -0.10
CA MET A 13 -23.91 0.00 1.08
C MET A 13 -23.13 1.03 1.89
N LEU A 14 -22.41 1.94 1.25
CA LEU A 14 -21.72 3.04 1.91
C LEU A 14 -22.67 3.90 2.73
N SER A 15 -23.84 4.25 2.15
CA SER A 15 -24.88 5.00 2.84
C SER A 15 -25.40 4.27 4.07
N GLU A 16 -25.65 2.96 3.97
CA GLU A 16 -26.13 2.17 5.10
C GLU A 16 -25.07 1.98 6.20
N LEU A 17 -23.79 1.79 5.83
CA LEU A 17 -22.68 1.73 6.80
C LEU A 17 -22.59 3.03 7.60
N ARG A 18 -22.60 4.18 6.93
CA ARG A 18 -22.55 5.50 7.58
C ARG A 18 -23.76 5.75 8.48
N LYS A 19 -24.97 5.49 7.98
CA LYS A 19 -26.22 5.69 8.71
C LYS A 19 -26.32 4.86 9.99
N ASN A 20 -25.81 3.63 9.96
CA ASN A 20 -25.88 2.70 11.08
C ASN A 20 -24.58 2.69 11.92
N HIS A 21 -23.60 3.56 11.63
CA HIS A 21 -22.31 3.62 12.30
C HIS A 21 -21.56 2.28 12.32
N ILE A 22 -21.68 1.52 11.22
CA ILE A 22 -21.00 0.23 11.06
C ILE A 22 -19.66 0.49 10.33
N PRO A 23 -18.52 0.11 10.94
CA PRO A 23 -17.22 0.29 10.28
C PRO A 23 -17.07 -0.65 9.07
N LEU A 24 -16.25 -0.24 8.11
CA LEU A 24 -15.86 -1.12 7.01
C LEU A 24 -15.03 -2.29 7.54
N CYS A 25 -15.45 -3.49 7.20
CA CYS A 25 -14.87 -4.75 7.67
C CYS A 25 -14.31 -5.58 6.53
N SER A 26 -13.43 -6.52 6.85
CA SER A 26 -12.96 -7.55 5.93
C SER A 26 -14.09 -8.49 5.50
N LEU A 27 -13.90 -9.16 4.37
CA LEU A 27 -14.89 -10.07 3.80
C LEU A 27 -14.91 -11.43 4.50
N GLU A 28 -13.78 -11.88 5.01
CA GLU A 28 -13.63 -13.24 5.55
C GLU A 28 -14.09 -13.32 7.00
N SER A 29 -13.54 -12.53 7.89
CA SER A 29 -13.85 -12.58 9.33
C SER A 29 -14.78 -11.48 9.81
N HIS A 30 -15.13 -10.53 8.95
CA HIS A 30 -15.88 -9.31 9.31
C HIS A 30 -15.17 -8.48 10.39
N THR A 31 -13.85 -8.50 10.39
CA THR A 31 -13.03 -7.69 11.31
C THR A 31 -12.93 -6.25 10.79
N PRO A 32 -13.18 -5.22 11.63
CA PRO A 32 -12.98 -3.83 11.25
C PRO A 32 -11.54 -3.53 10.83
N LEU A 33 -11.36 -2.67 9.81
CA LEU A 33 -10.03 -2.31 9.28
C LEU A 33 -9.07 -1.81 10.36
N SER A 34 -9.55 -1.01 11.31
CA SER A 34 -8.73 -0.49 12.42
C SER A 34 -8.17 -1.56 13.37
N ARG A 35 -8.59 -2.83 13.23
CA ARG A 35 -8.11 -3.93 14.08
C ARG A 35 -7.02 -4.78 13.44
N PHE A 36 -6.65 -4.48 12.21
CA PHE A 36 -5.53 -5.13 11.53
C PHE A 36 -4.20 -4.49 11.92
N ASP A 37 -3.13 -5.24 11.81
CA ASP A 37 -1.76 -4.73 12.02
C ASP A 37 -1.27 -3.94 10.80
N ILE A 38 -1.72 -4.35 9.61
CA ILE A 38 -1.32 -3.81 8.32
C ILE A 38 -2.56 -3.69 7.42
N ILE A 39 -2.68 -2.58 6.72
CA ILE A 39 -3.63 -2.39 5.63
C ILE A 39 -2.83 -2.13 4.36
N GLY A 40 -3.06 -2.93 3.32
CA GLY A 40 -2.39 -2.79 2.02
C GLY A 40 -3.36 -2.35 0.93
N PHE A 41 -3.07 -1.25 0.26
CA PHE A 41 -3.80 -0.76 -0.90
C PHE A 41 -3.03 -1.02 -2.19
N THR A 42 -3.73 -1.56 -3.20
CA THR A 42 -3.19 -1.68 -4.55
C THR A 42 -3.64 -0.51 -5.40
N LEU A 43 -2.70 0.37 -5.77
CA LEU A 43 -2.94 1.58 -6.55
C LEU A 43 -2.79 1.27 -8.04
N GLN A 44 -3.90 0.89 -8.69
CA GLN A 44 -3.89 0.53 -10.11
C GLN A 44 -3.96 1.75 -11.03
N TYR A 45 -4.68 2.80 -10.62
CA TYR A 45 -4.78 4.06 -11.33
C TYR A 45 -5.26 5.19 -10.38
N GLU A 46 -4.98 6.44 -10.73
CA GLU A 46 -5.09 7.60 -9.84
C GLU A 46 -6.53 7.92 -9.43
N MET A 47 -7.52 7.58 -10.25
CA MET A 47 -8.94 7.82 -9.92
C MET A 47 -9.42 7.02 -8.69
N SER A 48 -8.65 6.02 -8.24
CA SER A 48 -8.96 5.26 -7.03
C SER A 48 -8.51 5.92 -5.72
N TYR A 49 -7.76 7.01 -5.77
CA TYR A 49 -7.17 7.63 -4.57
C TYR A 49 -8.22 8.09 -3.56
N THR A 50 -9.31 8.70 -4.03
CA THR A 50 -10.40 9.11 -3.14
C THR A 50 -11.07 7.92 -2.45
N ASN A 51 -11.16 6.77 -3.13
CA ASN A 51 -11.69 5.55 -2.53
C ASN A 51 -10.78 5.01 -1.42
N VAL A 52 -9.47 5.15 -1.57
CA VAL A 52 -8.51 4.78 -0.51
C VAL A 52 -8.78 5.57 0.77
N LEU A 53 -8.95 6.90 0.64
CA LEU A 53 -9.25 7.78 1.77
C LEU A 53 -10.62 7.44 2.39
N GLU A 54 -11.64 7.23 1.57
CA GLU A 54 -12.98 6.83 2.00
C GLU A 54 -12.98 5.49 2.75
N MET A 55 -12.21 4.50 2.29
CA MET A 55 -12.08 3.21 2.94
C MET A 55 -11.41 3.32 4.33
N MET A 56 -10.41 4.19 4.47
CA MET A 56 -9.78 4.44 5.77
C MET A 56 -10.77 5.10 6.74
N ASP A 57 -11.46 6.14 6.29
CA ASP A 57 -12.48 6.84 7.09
C ASP A 57 -13.58 5.88 7.57
N LEU A 58 -14.17 5.11 6.64
CA LEU A 58 -15.18 4.10 6.95
C LEU A 58 -14.66 2.99 7.86
N GLY A 59 -13.39 2.63 7.72
CA GLY A 59 -12.75 1.58 8.51
C GLY A 59 -12.35 2.02 9.91
N GLY A 60 -12.54 3.31 10.25
CA GLY A 60 -12.13 3.89 11.53
C GLY A 60 -10.62 4.01 11.69
N VAL A 61 -9.90 4.20 10.58
CA VAL A 61 -8.46 4.42 10.55
C VAL A 61 -8.21 5.91 10.31
N PRO A 62 -7.40 6.60 11.14
CA PRO A 62 -7.09 8.01 10.90
C PRO A 62 -6.56 8.22 9.49
N VAL A 63 -7.17 9.15 8.75
CA VAL A 63 -6.86 9.34 7.33
C VAL A 63 -5.45 9.91 7.16
N LEU A 64 -5.08 10.91 7.94
CA LEU A 64 -3.73 11.45 7.93
C LEU A 64 -2.76 10.51 8.65
N SER A 65 -1.62 10.22 8.03
CA SER A 65 -0.57 9.37 8.62
C SER A 65 -0.03 9.95 9.95
N SER A 66 0.01 11.28 10.06
CA SER A 66 0.44 12.01 11.26
C SER A 66 -0.49 11.87 12.46
N GLU A 67 -1.74 11.48 12.26
CA GLU A 67 -2.73 11.29 13.31
C GLU A 67 -2.76 9.85 13.86
N ARG A 68 -2.03 8.91 13.23
CA ARG A 68 -1.98 7.51 13.65
C ARG A 68 -1.09 7.30 14.85
N GLY A 69 -1.64 6.65 15.88
CA GLY A 69 -0.94 6.27 17.10
C GLY A 69 -0.33 4.86 17.04
N GLU A 70 0.09 4.38 18.20
CA GLU A 70 0.78 3.10 18.37
C GLU A 70 -0.09 1.88 18.03
N ASP A 71 -1.39 1.98 18.29
CA ASP A 71 -2.37 0.89 18.09
C ASP A 71 -3.01 0.89 16.70
N ASP A 72 -2.78 1.96 15.92
CA ASP A 72 -3.33 2.05 14.57
C ASP A 72 -2.54 1.19 13.58
N PRO A 73 -3.19 0.65 12.54
CA PRO A 73 -2.52 -0.15 11.53
C PRO A 73 -1.44 0.65 10.77
N ILE A 74 -0.43 -0.05 10.28
CA ILE A 74 0.47 0.51 9.27
C ILE A 74 -0.24 0.45 7.92
N VAL A 75 -0.39 1.60 7.29
CA VAL A 75 -1.04 1.72 5.97
C VAL A 75 0.02 1.71 4.88
N LEU A 76 -0.03 0.67 4.06
CA LEU A 76 0.87 0.46 2.93
C LEU A 76 0.14 0.69 1.61
N ALA A 77 0.87 1.14 0.60
CA ALA A 77 0.37 1.19 -0.76
C ALA A 77 1.42 0.66 -1.75
N GLY A 78 0.95 -0.03 -2.78
CA GLY A 78 1.79 -0.57 -3.85
C GLY A 78 1.05 -0.54 -5.20
N GLY A 79 1.66 -1.09 -6.22
CA GLY A 79 1.09 -1.13 -7.57
C GLY A 79 1.63 -0.04 -8.49
N PRO A 80 1.13 0.04 -9.74
CA PRO A 80 1.69 0.93 -10.77
C PRO A 80 1.78 2.40 -10.36
N CYS A 81 0.76 2.93 -9.69
CA CYS A 81 0.73 4.33 -9.29
C CYS A 81 1.62 4.65 -8.09
N ALA A 82 2.16 3.65 -7.38
CA ALA A 82 3.11 3.86 -6.28
C ALA A 82 4.46 4.45 -6.76
N PHE A 83 4.75 4.43 -8.06
CA PHE A 83 5.90 5.13 -8.64
C PHE A 83 5.78 6.66 -8.56
N ASN A 84 4.57 7.20 -8.37
CA ASN A 84 4.33 8.58 -8.04
C ASN A 84 3.56 8.66 -6.71
N PRO A 85 4.24 8.52 -5.56
CA PRO A 85 3.60 8.43 -4.25
C PRO A 85 3.11 9.78 -3.72
N GLU A 86 3.64 10.89 -4.24
CA GLU A 86 3.44 12.23 -3.68
C GLU A 86 1.96 12.68 -3.54
N PRO A 87 1.03 12.35 -4.45
CA PRO A 87 -0.38 12.70 -4.24
C PRO A 87 -1.01 12.10 -2.98
N LEU A 88 -0.44 11.01 -2.47
CA LEU A 88 -0.93 10.31 -1.26
C LEU A 88 0.06 10.34 -0.09
N HIS A 89 1.14 11.11 -0.16
CA HIS A 89 2.22 11.11 0.84
C HIS A 89 1.77 11.44 2.27
N LEU A 90 0.74 12.27 2.42
CA LEU A 90 0.18 12.64 3.74
C LEU A 90 -0.69 11.52 4.35
N PHE A 91 -1.15 10.55 3.55
CA PHE A 91 -2.15 9.58 3.93
C PHE A 91 -1.60 8.17 4.12
N ILE A 92 -0.53 7.82 3.44
CA ILE A 92 0.08 6.49 3.42
C ILE A 92 1.37 6.49 4.26
N ASP A 93 1.53 5.47 5.11
CA ASP A 93 2.72 5.36 5.95
C ASP A 93 3.96 4.91 5.16
N ALA A 94 3.77 3.98 4.24
CA ALA A 94 4.86 3.51 3.38
C ALA A 94 4.34 3.01 2.02
N PHE A 95 5.15 3.22 0.98
CA PHE A 95 4.89 2.72 -0.38
C PHE A 95 5.88 1.62 -0.72
N LEU A 96 5.37 0.56 -1.37
CA LEU A 96 6.16 -0.48 -2.00
C LEU A 96 6.32 -0.15 -3.48
N ILE A 97 7.56 0.15 -3.90
CA ILE A 97 7.89 0.55 -5.27
C ILE A 97 8.59 -0.60 -5.98
N GLY A 98 7.98 -1.11 -7.03
CA GLY A 98 8.45 -2.25 -7.82
C GLY A 98 7.66 -3.52 -7.58
N ASP A 99 8.31 -4.68 -7.75
CA ASP A 99 7.69 -5.99 -7.64
C ASP A 99 7.39 -6.32 -6.17
N GLY A 100 6.17 -6.76 -5.91
CA GLY A 100 5.64 -6.94 -4.56
C GLY A 100 5.83 -8.34 -3.98
N GLU A 101 6.11 -9.34 -4.79
CA GLU A 101 6.08 -10.75 -4.43
C GLU A 101 6.96 -11.08 -3.22
N ASP A 102 8.22 -10.67 -3.26
CA ASP A 102 9.15 -10.86 -2.15
C ASP A 102 9.05 -9.73 -1.13
N SER A 103 8.87 -8.49 -1.59
CA SER A 103 8.86 -7.30 -0.74
C SER A 103 7.75 -7.31 0.29
N ILE A 104 6.56 -7.81 -0.04
CA ILE A 104 5.46 -7.88 0.93
C ILE A 104 5.73 -8.90 2.03
N VAL A 105 6.45 -9.96 1.72
CA VAL A 105 6.88 -10.97 2.70
C VAL A 105 7.89 -10.34 3.66
N GLU A 106 8.93 -9.67 3.13
CA GLU A 106 9.94 -8.97 3.95
C GLU A 106 9.30 -7.93 4.87
N VAL A 107 8.40 -7.09 4.36
CA VAL A 107 7.66 -6.10 5.15
C VAL A 107 6.86 -6.77 6.26
N THR A 108 6.15 -7.85 5.93
CA THR A 108 5.33 -8.59 6.89
C THR A 108 6.19 -9.22 8.00
N ASP A 109 7.34 -9.77 7.64
CA ASP A 109 8.28 -10.39 8.58
C ASP A 109 8.89 -9.35 9.53
N VAL A 110 9.31 -8.19 9.00
CA VAL A 110 9.82 -7.07 9.81
C VAL A 110 8.76 -6.58 10.79
N LEU A 111 7.53 -6.33 10.33
CA LEU A 111 6.46 -5.87 11.21
C LEU A 111 6.04 -6.91 12.25
N ASN A 112 6.05 -8.19 11.89
CA ASN A 112 5.79 -9.29 12.84
C ASN A 112 6.89 -9.38 13.91
N ALA A 113 8.15 -9.20 13.54
CA ALA A 113 9.26 -9.12 14.49
C ALA A 113 9.09 -7.91 15.43
N CYS A 114 8.81 -6.73 14.87
CA CYS A 114 8.53 -5.52 15.64
C CYS A 114 7.40 -5.70 16.66
N LYS A 115 6.31 -6.35 16.25
CA LYS A 115 5.17 -6.63 17.12
C LYS A 115 5.56 -7.53 18.29
N LYS A 116 6.36 -8.60 18.05
CA LYS A 116 6.87 -9.50 19.09
C LYS A 116 7.81 -8.81 20.07
N GLU A 117 8.60 -7.86 19.58
CA GLU A 117 9.55 -7.09 20.36
C GLU A 117 8.90 -5.91 21.11
N GLY A 118 7.64 -5.57 20.82
CA GLY A 118 6.95 -4.40 21.36
C GLY A 118 7.55 -3.08 20.89
N VAL A 119 8.03 -3.03 19.64
CA VAL A 119 8.73 -1.87 19.07
C VAL A 119 7.74 -0.74 18.78
N PRO A 120 8.03 0.53 19.16
CA PRO A 120 7.19 1.69 18.87
C PRO A 120 6.96 1.91 17.37
N ARG A 121 5.82 2.54 17.00
CA ARG A 121 5.45 2.82 15.60
C ARG A 121 6.57 3.52 14.82
N ALA A 122 7.16 4.55 15.40
CA ALA A 122 8.24 5.30 14.75
C ALA A 122 9.43 4.40 14.36
N GLU A 123 9.80 3.47 15.23
CA GLU A 123 10.88 2.53 14.96
C GLU A 123 10.46 1.45 13.94
N ARG A 124 9.18 1.03 13.93
CA ARG A 124 8.64 0.14 12.88
C ARG A 124 8.81 0.77 11.50
N LEU A 125 8.46 2.05 11.36
CA LEU A 125 8.61 2.80 10.10
C LEU A 125 10.08 2.95 9.69
N LYS A 126 11.01 3.15 10.64
CA LYS A 126 12.45 3.19 10.37
C LYS A 126 12.97 1.86 9.82
N ARG A 127 12.57 0.76 10.44
CA ARG A 127 12.94 -0.58 9.95
C ARG A 127 12.36 -0.85 8.54
N LEU A 128 11.15 -0.39 8.26
CA LEU A 128 10.57 -0.47 6.92
C LEU A 128 11.34 0.37 5.90
N ALA A 129 11.73 1.60 6.25
CA ALA A 129 12.48 2.49 5.35
C ALA A 129 13.84 1.93 4.92
N SER A 130 14.42 1.01 5.70
CA SER A 130 15.68 0.34 5.35
C SER A 130 15.53 -0.78 4.32
N LEU A 131 14.30 -1.21 4.02
CA LEU A 131 14.04 -2.25 3.03
C LEU A 131 14.10 -1.69 1.60
N ARG A 132 14.57 -2.54 0.68
CA ARG A 132 14.59 -2.17 -0.74
C ARG A 132 13.16 -1.98 -1.26
N GLY A 133 12.95 -0.91 -2.02
CA GLY A 133 11.65 -0.60 -2.62
C GLY A 133 10.65 0.07 -1.67
N VAL A 134 11.01 0.26 -0.42
CA VAL A 134 10.13 0.92 0.55
C VAL A 134 10.43 2.41 0.62
N TYR A 135 9.41 3.23 0.36
CA TYR A 135 9.43 4.68 0.54
C TYR A 135 8.51 5.06 1.70
N VAL A 136 9.05 5.70 2.73
CA VAL A 136 8.31 6.21 3.88
C VAL A 136 8.28 7.72 3.80
N PRO A 137 7.18 8.34 3.33
CA PRO A 137 7.13 9.79 3.05
C PRO A 137 7.51 10.66 4.24
N GLY A 138 7.12 10.28 5.46
CA GLY A 138 7.41 11.03 6.68
C GLY A 138 8.90 11.19 7.01
N PHE A 139 9.79 10.51 6.29
CA PHE A 139 11.25 10.65 6.45
C PHE A 139 11.91 11.48 5.35
N TYR A 140 11.11 12.21 4.57
CA TYR A 140 11.60 13.11 3.53
C TYR A 140 10.99 14.48 3.72
N HIS A 141 11.74 15.49 3.30
CA HIS A 141 11.29 16.87 3.23
C HIS A 141 11.28 17.31 1.78
N ASP A 142 10.12 17.75 1.33
CA ASP A 142 9.89 18.29 0.01
C ASP A 142 10.03 19.82 0.03
N GLU A 143 10.73 20.36 -0.96
CA GLU A 143 10.85 21.82 -1.18
C GLU A 143 10.37 22.15 -2.58
N TYR A 144 9.49 23.15 -2.67
CA TYR A 144 8.92 23.60 -3.95
C TYR A 144 9.47 24.93 -4.39
N ASN A 145 9.57 25.13 -5.70
CA ASN A 145 9.85 26.40 -6.32
C ASN A 145 8.61 27.32 -6.27
N ALA A 146 8.80 28.62 -6.53
CA ALA A 146 7.70 29.60 -6.54
C ALA A 146 6.62 29.31 -7.60
N ASP A 147 6.93 28.52 -8.63
CA ASP A 147 6.00 28.07 -9.68
C ASP A 147 5.27 26.77 -9.35
N GLY A 148 5.50 26.19 -8.14
CA GLY A 148 4.89 24.94 -7.70
C GLY A 148 5.58 23.67 -8.19
N THR A 149 6.70 23.76 -8.90
CA THR A 149 7.50 22.59 -9.27
C THR A 149 8.34 22.09 -8.09
N LEU A 150 8.51 20.79 -7.96
CA LEU A 150 9.38 20.18 -6.94
C LEU A 150 10.83 20.65 -7.16
N LYS A 151 11.43 21.24 -6.12
CA LYS A 151 12.83 21.70 -6.12
C LYS A 151 13.76 20.62 -5.60
N SER A 152 13.43 20.04 -4.47
CA SER A 152 14.19 18.95 -3.85
C SER A 152 13.30 18.05 -3.00
N LEU A 153 13.73 16.80 -2.83
CA LEU A 153 13.17 15.82 -1.91
C LEU A 153 14.35 15.21 -1.16
N GLU A 154 14.54 15.62 0.08
CA GLU A 154 15.72 15.27 0.85
C GLU A 154 15.35 14.38 2.05
N PRO A 155 16.11 13.28 2.34
CA PRO A 155 15.87 12.48 3.51
C PRO A 155 16.16 13.27 4.79
N THR A 156 15.27 13.18 5.76
CA THR A 156 15.38 13.82 7.08
C THR A 156 15.85 12.87 8.17
N ASP A 157 15.78 11.57 7.92
CA ASP A 157 16.23 10.53 8.86
C ASP A 157 17.32 9.66 8.20
N PRO A 158 18.39 9.29 8.93
CA PRO A 158 19.49 8.47 8.40
C PRO A 158 19.07 7.08 7.88
N CYS A 159 17.91 6.57 8.29
CA CYS A 159 17.38 5.29 7.80
C CYS A 159 16.78 5.41 6.39
N ALA A 160 16.42 6.63 5.96
CA ALA A 160 15.84 6.85 4.65
C ALA A 160 16.95 7.04 3.60
N PRO A 161 16.95 6.24 2.51
CA PRO A 161 17.96 6.39 1.47
C PRO A 161 17.70 7.65 0.64
N PRO A 162 18.73 8.34 0.15
CA PRO A 162 18.57 9.52 -0.71
C PRO A 162 17.89 9.18 -2.04
N ARG A 163 17.83 7.90 -2.38
CA ARG A 163 17.13 7.37 -3.55
C ARG A 163 16.57 5.99 -3.23
N VAL A 164 15.27 5.84 -3.31
CA VAL A 164 14.61 4.55 -3.18
C VAL A 164 14.82 3.75 -4.47
N LEU A 165 15.45 2.59 -4.33
CA LEU A 165 15.66 1.65 -5.45
C LEU A 165 14.46 0.71 -5.51
N ARG A 166 13.77 0.65 -6.64
CA ARG A 166 12.65 -0.27 -6.82
C ARG A 166 13.02 -1.71 -6.50
N SER A 167 12.09 -2.44 -5.91
CA SER A 167 12.18 -3.89 -5.80
C SER A 167 12.09 -4.53 -7.18
N ILE A 168 12.87 -5.57 -7.42
CA ILE A 168 12.85 -6.34 -8.66
C ILE A 168 12.89 -7.81 -8.28
N LEU A 169 11.92 -8.56 -8.78
CA LEU A 169 11.89 -10.00 -8.67
C LEU A 169 12.98 -10.58 -9.58
N THR A 170 14.05 -11.13 -9.00
CA THR A 170 15.20 -11.62 -9.77
C THR A 170 15.04 -13.07 -10.18
N ASP A 171 14.30 -13.87 -9.42
CA ASP A 171 14.01 -15.27 -9.68
C ASP A 171 12.55 -15.44 -10.11
N PHE A 172 12.25 -14.97 -11.31
CA PHE A 172 10.90 -15.02 -11.86
C PHE A 172 10.39 -16.44 -12.11
N GLU A 173 11.31 -17.37 -12.41
CA GLU A 173 10.95 -18.76 -12.72
C GLU A 173 10.46 -19.53 -11.49
N ASN A 174 10.97 -19.20 -10.31
CA ASN A 174 10.57 -19.81 -9.05
C ASN A 174 9.62 -18.91 -8.22
N ALA A 175 9.15 -17.80 -8.80
CA ALA A 175 8.20 -16.93 -8.14
C ALA A 175 6.91 -17.66 -7.75
N TYR A 176 6.36 -17.31 -6.58
CA TYR A 176 5.10 -17.86 -6.16
C TYR A 176 3.98 -17.48 -7.12
N VAL A 177 3.40 -18.46 -7.77
CA VAL A 177 2.19 -18.28 -8.59
C VAL A 177 1.04 -19.02 -7.89
N PRO A 178 -0.07 -18.31 -7.53
CA PRO A 178 -1.22 -18.98 -6.92
C PRO A 178 -1.81 -19.97 -7.91
N THR A 179 -1.77 -21.26 -7.56
CA THR A 179 -2.29 -22.35 -8.41
C THR A 179 -3.78 -22.57 -8.24
N ASN A 180 -4.35 -22.09 -7.14
CA ASN A 180 -5.77 -22.23 -6.83
C ASN A 180 -6.35 -20.94 -6.26
N PRO A 181 -6.54 -19.89 -7.09
CA PRO A 181 -7.12 -18.64 -6.64
C PRO A 181 -8.58 -18.82 -6.24
N PRO A 182 -9.11 -18.05 -5.26
CA PRO A 182 -10.52 -18.12 -4.84
C PRO A 182 -11.51 -17.83 -5.98
N VAL A 183 -11.10 -17.01 -6.95
CA VAL A 183 -11.82 -16.76 -8.19
C VAL A 183 -11.06 -17.45 -9.32
N PRO A 184 -11.69 -18.34 -10.11
CA PRO A 184 -11.02 -19.01 -11.22
C PRO A 184 -10.41 -18.01 -12.20
N TYR A 185 -9.24 -18.31 -12.74
CA TYR A 185 -8.62 -17.49 -13.79
C TYR A 185 -9.58 -17.37 -14.97
N ILE A 186 -9.91 -16.13 -15.34
CA ILE A 186 -10.51 -15.81 -16.60
C ILE A 186 -9.37 -15.45 -17.55
N PRO A 187 -9.10 -16.21 -18.60
CA PRO A 187 -7.96 -15.97 -19.50
C PRO A 187 -8.11 -14.72 -20.39
N VAL A 188 -8.90 -13.74 -19.96
CA VAL A 188 -9.21 -12.51 -20.71
C VAL A 188 -8.00 -11.61 -20.86
N SER A 189 -7.16 -11.50 -19.84
CA SER A 189 -5.94 -10.68 -19.89
C SER A 189 -4.93 -11.23 -20.90
N TYR A 190 -4.88 -12.54 -21.06
CA TYR A 190 -3.96 -13.19 -21.99
C TYR A 190 -4.28 -12.91 -23.45
N THR A 191 -5.54 -12.85 -23.82
CA THR A 191 -5.98 -12.50 -25.18
C THR A 191 -5.78 -11.02 -25.50
N HIS A 192 -5.97 -10.13 -24.53
CA HIS A 192 -5.77 -8.69 -24.75
C HIS A 192 -4.31 -8.29 -24.80
N LEU A 193 -3.46 -8.84 -23.93
CA LEU A 193 -2.01 -8.57 -23.96
C LEU A 193 -1.37 -9.06 -25.27
N ARG A 194 -1.73 -10.26 -25.75
CA ARG A 194 -1.23 -10.75 -27.04
C ARG A 194 -1.68 -9.89 -28.23
N ALA A 195 -2.89 -9.34 -28.22
CA ALA A 195 -3.37 -8.48 -29.28
C ALA A 195 -2.59 -7.15 -29.35
N HIS A 196 -2.15 -6.63 -28.21
CA HIS A 196 -1.33 -5.41 -28.16
C HIS A 196 0.14 -5.67 -28.49
N GLU A 197 0.70 -6.79 -28.02
CA GLU A 197 2.09 -7.15 -28.32
C GLU A 197 2.33 -7.51 -29.79
N THR A 198 1.41 -8.22 -30.42
CA THR A 198 1.50 -8.54 -31.85
C THR A 198 1.33 -7.33 -32.76
N GLY A 199 0.67 -6.26 -32.30
CA GLY A 199 0.58 -5.00 -33.02
C GLY A 199 1.85 -4.16 -33.01
N ALA A 200 2.79 -4.45 -32.10
CA ALA A 200 4.06 -3.74 -31.98
C ALA A 200 5.19 -4.34 -32.85
N TYR A 201 4.99 -5.51 -33.46
CA TYR A 201 5.99 -6.24 -34.25
C TYR A 201 5.57 -6.42 -35.74
N LEU A 202 4.50 -5.74 -36.19
CA LEU A 202 4.10 -5.64 -37.58
C LEU A 202 4.24 -4.22 -38.11
#